data_e2191c8307328aa4f2f132958a55b999
#
_entry.id   e2191c8307328aa4f2f132958a55b999
#
_cell.length_a   1.000
_cell.length_b   1.000
_cell.length_c   1.000
_cell.angle_alpha   90.00
_cell.angle_beta   90.00
_cell.angle_gamma   90.00
#
_symmetry.space_group_name_H-M   'P 1'
#
loop_
_entity.id
_entity.type
_entity.pdbx_description
1 polymer ?
#
loop_
_entity_poly.entity_id
_entity_poly.type
_entity_poly.pdbx_seq_one_letter_code
_entity_poly.pdbx_strand_id
1 'polypeptide(L)'
;MPKAIRIYETGGPDVMRWESYDPGAPGPGEVRLRHEAVGLNFIDVYHRTGLYPLPSLPATIGMEGAGIVEETGEGVTEFAAGDRVAYAAVPPGAYAEVRCMPSHRLVKLPGNISSQQAASMMLQGMTARYLIRGCYTVQPGTTILIHAAAGGVGSIV
;
A
#
# COMPACT_ATOMS: atom_id res chain seq x y z
N MET A 1 -5.05 18.74 11.64
CA MET A 1 -5.23 17.27 11.69
C MET A 1 -5.08 16.73 10.29
N PRO A 2 -4.38 15.63 10.09
CA PRO A 2 -4.30 14.97 8.80
C PRO A 2 -5.68 14.48 8.36
N LYS A 3 -5.82 14.17 7.07
CA LYS A 3 -7.06 13.70 6.47
C LYS A 3 -6.90 12.30 5.89
N ALA A 4 -8.02 11.60 5.73
CA ALA A 4 -8.09 10.30 5.08
C ALA A 4 -9.39 10.15 4.29
N ILE A 5 -9.36 9.26 3.28
CA ILE A 5 -10.58 8.78 2.63
C ILE A 5 -11.11 7.61 3.46
N ARG A 6 -12.28 7.79 4.05
CA ARG A 6 -12.95 6.77 4.87
C ARG A 6 -14.27 6.34 4.26
N ILE A 7 -14.62 5.08 4.49
CA ILE A 7 -15.91 4.51 4.14
C ILE A 7 -16.62 4.02 5.41
N TYR A 8 -17.91 4.24 5.48
CA TYR A 8 -18.78 3.85 6.60
C TYR A 8 -19.69 2.68 6.23
N GLU A 9 -19.81 2.44 4.93
CA GLU A 9 -20.55 1.35 4.31
C GLU A 9 -19.87 0.97 3.01
N THR A 10 -20.18 -0.19 2.48
CA THR A 10 -19.70 -0.64 1.16
C THR A 10 -20.58 -0.09 0.06
N GLY A 11 -19.98 0.21 -1.11
CA GLY A 11 -20.76 0.75 -2.22
C GLY A 11 -19.95 1.32 -3.38
N GLY A 12 -20.58 2.23 -4.11
CA GLY A 12 -19.99 2.97 -5.22
C GLY A 12 -18.96 4.03 -4.74
N PRO A 13 -18.40 4.82 -5.66
CA PRO A 13 -17.44 5.88 -5.29
C PRO A 13 -17.99 6.90 -4.29
N ASP A 14 -19.28 7.10 -4.23
CA ASP A 14 -19.94 8.09 -3.38
C ASP A 14 -19.86 7.78 -1.87
N VAL A 15 -19.53 6.53 -1.50
CA VAL A 15 -19.34 6.17 -0.09
C VAL A 15 -18.00 6.67 0.49
N MET A 16 -17.08 7.13 -0.36
CA MET A 16 -15.77 7.66 0.04
C MET A 16 -15.89 9.09 0.56
N ARG A 17 -15.46 9.30 1.82
CA ARG A 17 -15.49 10.61 2.49
C ARG A 17 -14.07 11.08 2.77
N TRP A 18 -13.71 12.27 2.28
CA TRP A 18 -12.47 12.94 2.64
C TRP A 18 -12.67 13.76 3.90
N GLU A 19 -12.15 13.28 5.01
CA GLU A 19 -12.41 13.86 6.33
C GLU A 19 -11.18 13.90 7.22
N SER A 20 -11.23 14.69 8.28
CA SER A 20 -10.19 14.72 9.32
C SER A 20 -10.09 13.35 10.00
N TYR A 21 -8.86 12.90 10.19
CA TYR A 21 -8.55 11.59 10.75
C TYR A 21 -7.37 11.71 11.72
N ASP A 22 -7.51 11.13 12.90
CA ASP A 22 -6.41 11.00 13.85
C ASP A 22 -5.84 9.59 13.80
N PRO A 23 -4.61 9.39 13.27
CA PRO A 23 -3.96 8.08 13.25
C PRO A 23 -3.44 7.65 14.63
N GLY A 24 -3.43 8.53 15.63
CA GLY A 24 -2.81 8.30 16.92
C GLY A 24 -1.28 8.25 16.87
N ALA A 25 -0.67 7.81 17.97
CA ALA A 25 0.74 7.45 18.05
C ALA A 25 0.95 5.99 17.58
N PRO A 26 2.15 5.64 17.07
CA PRO A 26 2.44 4.26 16.69
C PRO A 26 2.49 3.35 17.92
N GLY A 27 1.84 2.20 17.82
CA GLY A 27 1.92 1.15 18.84
C GLY A 27 3.25 0.38 18.78
N PRO A 28 3.46 -0.59 19.70
CA PRO A 28 4.65 -1.45 19.65
C PRO A 28 4.78 -2.16 18.30
N GLY A 29 5.98 -2.10 17.70
CA GLY A 29 6.26 -2.67 16.37
C GLY A 29 5.67 -1.91 15.19
N GLU A 30 5.07 -0.75 15.41
CA GLU A 30 4.51 0.10 14.35
C GLU A 30 5.38 1.33 14.09
N VAL A 31 5.15 1.93 12.94
CA VAL A 31 5.66 3.28 12.61
C VAL A 31 4.50 4.20 12.25
N ARG A 32 4.66 5.49 12.52
CA ARG A 32 3.83 6.54 11.98
C ARG A 32 4.45 7.03 10.68
N LEU A 33 3.71 6.93 9.60
CA LEU A 33 4.16 7.23 8.24
C LEU A 33 3.35 8.39 7.68
N ARG A 34 4.02 9.43 7.18
CA ARG A 34 3.42 10.49 6.36
C ARG A 34 3.60 10.14 4.89
N HIS A 35 2.49 9.98 4.18
CA HIS A 35 2.51 9.67 2.76
C HIS A 35 2.97 10.86 1.92
N GLU A 36 3.77 10.58 0.89
CA GLU A 36 4.12 11.49 -0.20
C GLU A 36 3.43 11.08 -1.50
N ALA A 37 3.12 9.79 -1.63
CA ALA A 37 2.36 9.24 -2.73
C ALA A 37 1.63 7.96 -2.31
N VAL A 38 0.47 7.70 -2.91
CA VAL A 38 -0.29 6.46 -2.73
C VAL A 38 -0.67 5.87 -4.08
N GLY A 39 -0.69 4.55 -4.17
CA GLY A 39 -1.08 3.82 -5.38
C GLY A 39 -2.58 3.54 -5.41
N LEU A 40 -3.17 3.54 -6.60
CA LEU A 40 -4.55 3.13 -6.84
C LEU A 40 -4.54 1.74 -7.47
N ASN A 41 -5.23 0.79 -6.83
CA ASN A 41 -5.27 -0.59 -7.27
C ASN A 41 -6.70 -1.14 -7.29
N PHE A 42 -6.98 -2.14 -8.14
CA PHE A 42 -8.30 -2.76 -8.21
C PHE A 42 -8.74 -3.38 -6.89
N ILE A 43 -7.82 -3.85 -6.06
CA ILE A 43 -8.14 -4.39 -4.74
C ILE A 43 -8.81 -3.35 -3.84
N ASP A 44 -8.50 -2.07 -4.01
CA ASP A 44 -9.12 -0.98 -3.24
C ASP A 44 -10.61 -0.83 -3.60
N VAL A 45 -10.95 -1.07 -4.88
CA VAL A 45 -12.34 -1.15 -5.33
C VAL A 45 -13.03 -2.36 -4.69
N TYR A 46 -12.36 -3.51 -4.60
CA TYR A 46 -12.92 -4.72 -3.97
C TYR A 46 -13.19 -4.51 -2.48
N HIS A 47 -12.30 -3.82 -1.76
CA HIS A 47 -12.55 -3.43 -0.37
C HIS A 47 -13.73 -2.48 -0.26
N ARG A 48 -13.77 -1.45 -1.11
CA ARG A 48 -14.86 -0.46 -1.10
C ARG A 48 -16.21 -1.08 -1.39
N THR A 49 -16.31 -1.99 -2.36
CA THR A 49 -17.57 -2.63 -2.76
C THR A 49 -17.98 -3.79 -1.86
N GLY A 50 -17.10 -4.24 -0.95
CA GLY A 50 -17.35 -5.38 -0.07
C GLY A 50 -17.07 -6.75 -0.69
N LEU A 51 -16.56 -6.83 -1.93
CA LEU A 51 -16.12 -8.08 -2.53
C LEU A 51 -15.02 -8.74 -1.69
N TYR A 52 -14.10 -7.92 -1.17
CA TYR A 52 -13.13 -8.32 -0.15
C TYR A 52 -13.48 -7.62 1.16
N PRO A 53 -14.08 -8.35 2.12
CA PRO A 53 -14.54 -7.75 3.36
C PRO A 53 -13.43 -7.08 4.16
N LEU A 54 -13.72 -5.90 4.69
CA LEU A 54 -12.88 -5.24 5.68
C LEU A 54 -13.24 -5.76 7.10
N PRO A 55 -12.27 -5.81 8.03
CA PRO A 55 -12.53 -6.31 9.38
C PRO A 55 -13.60 -5.51 10.14
N SER A 56 -13.68 -4.22 9.88
CA SER A 56 -14.66 -3.31 10.50
C SER A 56 -14.88 -2.06 9.65
N LEU A 57 -15.99 -1.40 9.90
CA LEU A 57 -16.29 -0.05 9.40
C LEU A 57 -16.54 0.87 10.61
N PRO A 58 -16.20 2.15 10.54
CA PRO A 58 -15.61 2.86 9.40
C PRO A 58 -14.13 2.50 9.18
N ALA A 59 -13.70 2.45 7.91
CA ALA A 59 -12.34 2.08 7.53
C ALA A 59 -11.73 3.06 6.52
N THR A 60 -10.42 3.20 6.56
CA THR A 60 -9.62 3.83 5.49
C THR A 60 -9.17 2.73 4.54
N ILE A 61 -9.37 2.92 3.25
CA ILE A 61 -8.97 1.98 2.20
C ILE A 61 -7.59 2.34 1.61
N GLY A 62 -7.15 1.57 0.61
CA GLY A 62 -5.85 1.74 -0.03
C GLY A 62 -4.81 0.75 0.47
N MET A 63 -4.10 0.12 -0.45
CA MET A 63 -3.14 -0.96 -0.15
C MET A 63 -1.68 -0.57 -0.34
N GLU A 64 -1.40 0.51 -1.07
CA GLU A 64 -0.07 0.85 -1.55
C GLU A 64 0.27 2.31 -1.28
N GLY A 65 1.48 2.56 -0.81
CA GLY A 65 1.94 3.92 -0.56
C GLY A 65 3.43 4.00 -0.32
N ALA A 66 3.93 5.23 -0.38
CA ALA A 66 5.31 5.58 -0.06
C ALA A 66 5.34 6.94 0.65
N GLY A 67 6.32 7.12 1.52
CA GLY A 67 6.45 8.36 2.28
C GLY A 67 7.61 8.32 3.26
N ILE A 68 7.47 9.12 4.30
CA ILE A 68 8.53 9.36 5.31
C ILE A 68 8.03 8.88 6.67
N VAL A 69 8.85 8.11 7.37
CA VAL A 69 8.63 7.76 8.77
C VAL A 69 8.72 9.02 9.62
N GLU A 70 7.67 9.34 10.36
CA GLU A 70 7.64 10.47 11.30
C GLU A 70 8.03 10.04 12.72
N GLU A 71 7.60 8.83 13.12
CA GLU A 71 7.78 8.31 14.47
C GLU A 71 7.82 6.79 14.45
N THR A 72 8.55 6.18 15.39
CA THR A 72 8.61 4.73 15.57
C THR A 72 8.07 4.35 16.94
N GLY A 73 7.28 3.28 16.98
CA GLY A 73 6.80 2.68 18.22
C GLY A 73 7.86 1.83 18.91
N GLU A 74 7.53 1.35 20.10
CA GLU A 74 8.42 0.51 20.89
C GLU A 74 8.83 -0.75 20.11
N GLY A 75 10.12 -1.11 20.20
CA GLY A 75 10.68 -2.32 19.57
C GLY A 75 11.02 -2.19 18.09
N VAL A 76 10.74 -1.06 17.45
CA VAL A 76 11.16 -0.81 16.06
C VAL A 76 12.62 -0.34 16.05
N THR A 77 13.49 -1.13 15.46
CA THR A 77 14.94 -0.86 15.38
C THR A 77 15.45 -0.67 13.96
N GLU A 78 14.70 -1.17 12.97
CA GLU A 78 15.09 -1.14 11.56
C GLU A 78 14.77 0.18 10.85
N PHE A 79 13.92 1.03 11.45
CA PHE A 79 13.54 2.33 10.91
C PHE A 79 13.75 3.44 11.93
N ALA A 80 13.96 4.67 11.42
CA ALA A 80 14.06 5.90 12.19
C ALA A 80 13.22 7.01 11.52
N ALA A 81 12.88 8.04 12.29
CA ALA A 81 12.27 9.25 11.74
C ALA A 81 13.14 9.84 10.63
N GLY A 82 12.53 10.22 9.53
CA GLY A 82 13.19 10.67 8.31
C GLY A 82 13.47 9.57 7.27
N ASP A 83 13.38 8.29 7.62
CA ASP A 83 13.55 7.21 6.65
C ASP A 83 12.45 7.26 5.57
N ARG A 84 12.87 7.15 4.31
CA ARG A 84 11.96 7.01 3.17
C ARG A 84 11.59 5.56 2.98
N VAL A 85 10.30 5.28 2.93
CA VAL A 85 9.78 3.90 2.89
C VAL A 85 8.64 3.75 1.89
N ALA A 86 8.41 2.51 1.46
CA ALA A 86 7.25 2.13 0.67
C ALA A 86 6.69 0.80 1.14
N TYR A 87 5.45 0.53 0.73
CA TYR A 87 4.76 -0.72 1.03
C TYR A 87 3.64 -1.01 0.04
N ALA A 88 3.29 -2.28 -0.07
CA ALA A 88 2.02 -2.75 -0.63
C ALA A 88 1.56 -3.92 0.25
N ALA A 89 0.74 -3.63 1.27
CA ALA A 89 0.42 -4.60 2.32
C ALA A 89 -0.85 -4.27 3.10
N VAL A 90 -1.38 -5.31 3.76
CA VAL A 90 -2.41 -5.19 4.80
C VAL A 90 -1.80 -4.72 6.13
N PRO A 91 -2.59 -4.05 6.99
CA PRO A 91 -3.98 -3.66 6.79
C PRO A 91 -4.12 -2.53 5.77
N PRO A 92 -5.27 -2.43 5.05
CA PRO A 92 -5.59 -1.27 4.21
C PRO A 92 -5.52 0.05 4.99
N GLY A 93 -5.34 1.18 4.28
CA GLY A 93 -5.25 2.49 4.95
C GLY A 93 -4.32 3.48 4.25
N ALA A 94 -3.91 3.19 3.00
CA ALA A 94 -3.02 4.07 2.26
C ALA A 94 -3.67 5.41 1.87
N TYR A 95 -5.00 5.47 1.74
CA TYR A 95 -5.69 6.70 1.36
C TYR A 95 -5.84 7.66 2.55
N ALA A 96 -4.72 7.98 3.16
CA ALA A 96 -4.57 8.91 4.27
C ALA A 96 -3.30 9.73 4.11
N GLU A 97 -3.28 10.95 4.61
CA GLU A 97 -2.06 11.76 4.65
C GLU A 97 -1.02 11.18 5.63
N VAL A 98 -1.51 10.62 6.74
CA VAL A 98 -0.68 9.98 7.79
C VAL A 98 -1.39 8.71 8.27
N ARG A 99 -0.61 7.66 8.56
CA ARG A 99 -1.12 6.44 9.19
C ARG A 99 -0.08 5.82 10.13
N CYS A 100 -0.56 4.99 11.07
CA CYS A 100 0.28 4.00 11.76
C CYS A 100 0.15 2.63 11.07
N MET A 101 1.26 1.88 10.99
CA MET A 101 1.26 0.54 10.42
C MET A 101 2.44 -0.30 10.91
N PRO A 102 2.34 -1.64 10.88
CA PRO A 102 3.43 -2.52 11.28
C PRO A 102 4.71 -2.29 10.47
N SER A 103 5.83 -2.11 11.17
CA SER A 103 7.15 -1.81 10.57
C SER A 103 7.60 -2.91 9.61
N HIS A 104 7.36 -4.19 9.95
CA HIS A 104 7.77 -5.34 9.13
C HIS A 104 7.10 -5.41 7.75
N ARG A 105 6.14 -4.52 7.45
CA ARG A 105 5.49 -4.38 6.13
C ARG A 105 6.15 -3.34 5.26
N LEU A 106 7.11 -2.61 5.79
CA LEU A 106 7.79 -1.53 5.08
C LEU A 106 9.10 -1.99 4.46
N VAL A 107 9.47 -1.33 3.38
CA VAL A 107 10.82 -1.42 2.80
C VAL A 107 11.42 -0.02 2.69
N LYS A 108 12.73 0.10 2.99
CA LYS A 108 13.45 1.35 2.76
C LYS A 108 13.59 1.62 1.28
N LEU A 109 13.34 2.87 0.88
CA LEU A 109 13.51 3.28 -0.50
C LEU A 109 14.97 3.63 -0.79
N PRO A 110 15.55 3.12 -1.89
CA PRO A 110 16.82 3.61 -2.42
C PRO A 110 16.74 5.11 -2.75
N GLY A 111 17.86 5.80 -2.62
CA GLY A 111 17.93 7.25 -2.84
C GLY A 111 17.53 7.72 -4.24
N ASN A 112 17.67 6.85 -5.25
CA ASN A 112 17.35 7.12 -6.65
C ASN A 112 15.90 6.77 -7.04
N ILE A 113 15.08 6.26 -6.13
CA ILE A 113 13.65 5.98 -6.38
C ILE A 113 12.81 7.03 -5.68
N SER A 114 11.95 7.71 -6.42
CA SER A 114 10.99 8.66 -5.84
C SER A 114 9.82 7.94 -5.17
N SER A 115 9.14 8.63 -4.25
CA SER A 115 7.95 8.08 -3.60
C SER A 115 6.82 7.81 -4.59
N GLN A 116 6.69 8.63 -5.65
CA GLN A 116 5.73 8.42 -6.72
C GLN A 116 6.03 7.15 -7.51
N GLN A 117 7.29 6.92 -7.88
CA GLN A 117 7.70 5.68 -8.54
C GLN A 117 7.42 4.46 -7.66
N ALA A 118 7.78 4.53 -6.38
CA ALA A 118 7.55 3.43 -5.44
C ALA A 118 6.05 3.13 -5.28
N ALA A 119 5.23 4.15 -5.02
CA ALA A 119 3.79 4.00 -4.83
C ALA A 119 3.03 3.57 -6.10
N SER A 120 3.65 3.64 -7.27
CA SER A 120 3.06 3.19 -8.53
C SER A 120 3.45 1.78 -8.95
N MET A 121 4.41 1.15 -8.25
CA MET A 121 4.98 -0.12 -8.69
C MET A 121 5.03 -1.23 -7.63
N MET A 122 4.89 -0.91 -6.34
CA MET A 122 5.11 -1.90 -5.28
C MET A 122 4.15 -3.08 -5.42
N LEU A 123 2.85 -2.86 -5.46
CA LEU A 123 1.86 -3.94 -5.54
C LEU A 123 1.97 -4.70 -6.85
N GLN A 124 2.05 -3.98 -7.96
CA GLN A 124 2.10 -4.57 -9.30
C GLN A 124 3.43 -5.29 -9.53
N GLY A 125 4.56 -4.69 -9.16
CA GLY A 125 5.90 -5.28 -9.28
C GLY A 125 6.09 -6.51 -8.39
N MET A 126 5.59 -6.47 -7.15
CA MET A 126 5.61 -7.65 -6.26
C MET A 126 4.76 -8.78 -6.85
N THR A 127 3.58 -8.46 -7.40
CA THR A 127 2.70 -9.44 -8.05
C THR A 127 3.38 -10.03 -9.29
N ALA A 128 3.95 -9.21 -10.17
CA ALA A 128 4.69 -9.67 -11.34
C ALA A 128 5.82 -10.63 -10.93
N ARG A 129 6.67 -10.20 -9.97
CA ARG A 129 7.75 -11.05 -9.45
C ARG A 129 7.24 -12.36 -8.87
N TYR A 130 6.15 -12.33 -8.11
CA TYR A 130 5.55 -13.54 -7.53
C TYR A 130 5.09 -14.51 -8.62
N LEU A 131 4.43 -14.02 -9.66
CA LEU A 131 3.96 -14.86 -10.77
C LEU A 131 5.10 -15.53 -11.54
N ILE A 132 6.14 -14.77 -11.91
CA ILE A 132 7.22 -15.26 -12.78
C ILE A 132 8.39 -15.89 -12.04
N ARG A 133 8.40 -15.86 -10.70
CA ARG A 133 9.48 -16.43 -9.87
C ARG A 133 8.96 -17.32 -8.75
N GLY A 134 7.81 -17.00 -8.15
CA GLY A 134 7.25 -17.73 -7.02
C GLY A 134 6.26 -18.82 -7.45
N CYS A 135 5.33 -18.50 -8.36
CA CYS A 135 4.37 -19.47 -8.86
C CYS A 135 4.98 -20.39 -9.93
N TYR A 136 5.70 -19.78 -10.87
CA TYR A 136 6.37 -20.49 -11.95
C TYR A 136 7.65 -19.72 -12.34
N THR A 137 8.78 -20.40 -12.31
CA THR A 137 10.05 -19.79 -12.70
C THR A 137 10.17 -19.74 -14.23
N VAL A 138 9.92 -18.58 -14.79
CA VAL A 138 10.06 -18.34 -16.24
C VAL A 138 11.55 -18.35 -16.58
N GLN A 139 11.91 -19.12 -17.62
CA GLN A 139 13.27 -19.27 -18.13
C GLN A 139 13.37 -18.71 -19.55
N PRO A 140 14.56 -18.39 -20.04
CA PRO A 140 14.74 -18.06 -21.45
C PRO A 140 14.16 -19.15 -22.36
N GLY A 141 13.33 -18.75 -23.33
CA GLY A 141 12.63 -19.68 -24.24
C GLY A 141 11.29 -20.23 -23.72
N THR A 142 10.87 -19.92 -22.49
CA THR A 142 9.55 -20.29 -21.98
C THR A 142 8.46 -19.52 -22.73
N THR A 143 7.47 -20.23 -23.27
CA THR A 143 6.25 -19.62 -23.82
C THR A 143 5.22 -19.44 -22.70
N ILE A 144 4.72 -18.21 -22.54
CA ILE A 144 3.69 -17.89 -21.55
C ILE A 144 2.50 -17.20 -22.22
N LEU A 145 1.32 -17.36 -21.61
CA LEU A 145 0.12 -16.60 -21.97
C LEU A 145 -0.15 -15.56 -20.87
N ILE A 146 -0.28 -14.31 -21.27
CA ILE A 146 -0.53 -13.20 -20.34
C ILE A 146 -1.91 -12.60 -20.64
N HIS A 147 -2.85 -12.73 -19.70
CA HIS A 147 -4.10 -11.99 -19.73
C HIS A 147 -3.86 -10.53 -19.26
N ALA A 148 -4.56 -9.58 -19.90
CA ALA A 148 -4.41 -8.15 -19.62
C ALA A 148 -2.94 -7.67 -19.71
N ALA A 149 -2.23 -8.05 -20.76
CA ALA A 149 -0.80 -7.74 -20.95
C ALA A 149 -0.49 -6.23 -20.95
N ALA A 150 -1.46 -5.36 -21.31
CA ALA A 150 -1.34 -3.91 -21.22
C ALA A 150 -1.75 -3.34 -19.84
N GLY A 151 -2.13 -4.18 -18.89
CA GLY A 151 -2.47 -3.77 -17.52
C GLY A 151 -1.23 -3.57 -16.65
N GLY A 152 -1.45 -3.11 -15.41
CA GLY A 152 -0.36 -2.76 -14.50
C GLY A 152 0.62 -3.91 -14.22
N VAL A 153 0.13 -5.12 -13.96
CA VAL A 153 0.99 -6.30 -13.79
C VAL A 153 1.54 -6.79 -15.13
N GLY A 154 0.67 -6.89 -16.14
CA GLY A 154 1.06 -7.43 -17.45
C GLY A 154 2.15 -6.64 -18.15
N SER A 155 2.17 -5.31 -17.97
CA SER A 155 3.20 -4.44 -18.55
C SER A 155 4.58 -4.56 -17.89
N ILE A 156 4.65 -5.19 -16.71
CA ILE A 156 5.90 -5.42 -15.96
C ILE A 156 6.45 -6.82 -16.25
N VAL A 157 5.60 -7.80 -16.56
CA VAL A 157 5.96 -9.17 -16.90
C VAL A 157 6.52 -9.26 -18.31
#